data_94083e8b25253ab2f4edc5f3dda5ced7
#
_entry.id   94083e8b25253ab2f4edc5f3dda5ced7
#
_cell.length_a   1.000
_cell.length_b   1.000
_cell.length_c   1.000
_cell.angle_alpha   90.00
_cell.angle_beta   90.00
_cell.angle_gamma   90.00
#
_symmetry.space_group_name_H-M   'P 1'
#
loop_
_entity.id
_entity.type
_entity.pdbx_description
1 polymer ?
#
loop_
_entity_poly.entity_id
_entity_poly.type
_entity_poly.pdbx_seq_one_letter_code
_entity_poly.pdbx_strand_id
1 'polypeptide(L)'
;MHEIGIVRQLLRTVTAFAEENGIEEIHEVVVDCGELSLVIPEYVKELYPPVVKGSLLEHAKLTVNIVPGLAECEDCDEIFNVVEHKGYCPNCGSFSKTVLSGKEFSVREIVVPENSSE
;
A
#
# COMPACT_ATOMS: atom_id res chain seq x y z
N MET A 1 8.77 5.61 12.41
CA MET A 1 8.00 5.27 13.43
C MET A 1 6.66 4.82 13.07
N HIS A 2 6.05 5.51 12.18
CA HIS A 2 4.74 5.10 11.76
C HIS A 2 4.72 3.75 11.06
N GLU A 3 5.82 3.40 10.40
CA GLU A 3 5.84 2.20 9.58
C GLU A 3 5.66 0.93 10.40
N ILE A 4 6.17 0.88 11.63
CA ILE A 4 5.98 -0.34 12.40
C ILE A 4 4.52 -0.51 12.78
N GLY A 5 3.82 0.57 13.09
CA GLY A 5 2.39 0.50 13.35
C GLY A 5 1.62 0.06 12.13
N ILE A 6 2.06 0.48 10.95
CA ILE A 6 1.42 0.11 9.71
C ILE A 6 1.60 -1.38 9.43
N VAL A 7 2.81 -1.90 9.65
CA VAL A 7 3.06 -3.32 9.44
C VAL A 7 2.26 -4.16 10.44
N ARG A 8 2.17 -3.70 11.69
CA ARG A 8 1.36 -4.42 12.68
C ARG A 8 -0.11 -4.39 12.30
N GLN A 9 -0.61 -3.27 11.80
CA GLN A 9 -1.99 -3.20 11.36
C GLN A 9 -2.22 -4.10 10.16
N LEU A 10 -1.25 -4.16 9.25
CA LEU A 10 -1.31 -5.06 8.11
C LEU A 10 -1.45 -6.50 8.58
N LEU A 11 -0.63 -6.90 9.54
CA LEU A 11 -0.70 -8.26 10.08
C LEU A 11 -2.07 -8.54 10.68
N ARG A 12 -2.59 -7.62 11.47
CA ARG A 12 -3.90 -7.81 12.08
C ARG A 12 -5.01 -7.92 11.04
N THR A 13 -4.96 -7.06 10.04
CA THR A 13 -5.98 -7.04 9.00
C THR A 13 -5.98 -8.34 8.21
N VAL A 14 -4.81 -8.80 7.80
CA VAL A 14 -4.71 -10.03 7.01
C VAL A 14 -5.08 -11.24 7.85
N THR A 15 -4.64 -11.26 9.11
CA THR A 15 -4.96 -12.37 10.00
C THR A 15 -6.47 -12.47 10.21
N ALA A 16 -7.14 -11.34 10.43
CA ALA A 16 -8.59 -11.35 10.63
C ALA A 16 -9.30 -11.83 9.37
N PHE A 17 -8.86 -11.38 8.21
CA PHE A 17 -9.46 -11.82 6.96
C PHE A 17 -9.28 -13.33 6.78
N ALA A 18 -8.09 -13.83 7.09
CA ALA A 18 -7.81 -15.25 6.94
C ALA A 18 -8.69 -16.08 7.87
N GLU A 19 -8.85 -15.61 9.10
CA GLU A 19 -9.69 -16.33 10.06
C GLU A 19 -11.14 -16.38 9.62
N GLU A 20 -11.63 -15.27 9.08
CA GLU A 20 -13.01 -15.22 8.62
C GLU A 20 -13.26 -16.12 7.42
N ASN A 21 -12.22 -16.39 6.64
CA ASN A 21 -12.37 -17.13 5.41
C ASN A 21 -11.75 -18.53 5.45
N GLY A 22 -11.33 -18.97 6.62
CA GLY A 22 -10.78 -20.32 6.76
C GLY A 22 -9.45 -20.50 6.05
N ILE A 23 -8.69 -19.46 5.87
CA ILE A 23 -7.40 -19.50 5.19
C ILE A 23 -6.33 -19.84 6.21
N GLU A 24 -5.58 -20.91 5.95
CA GLU A 24 -4.55 -21.36 6.91
C GLU A 24 -3.14 -21.09 6.42
N GLU A 25 -2.97 -20.75 5.16
CA GLU A 25 -1.65 -20.51 4.61
C GLU A 25 -1.72 -19.38 3.61
N ILE A 26 -0.78 -18.45 3.67
CA ILE A 26 -0.71 -17.32 2.76
C ILE A 26 0.68 -17.30 2.15
N HIS A 27 0.76 -17.23 0.82
CA HIS A 27 2.02 -17.21 0.10
C HIS A 27 2.54 -15.81 -0.10
N GLU A 28 1.65 -14.84 -0.26
CA GLU A 28 2.08 -13.50 -0.58
C GLU A 28 1.01 -12.50 -0.19
N VAL A 29 1.45 -11.35 0.28
CA VAL A 29 0.57 -10.21 0.52
C VAL A 29 1.05 -9.09 -0.38
N VAL A 30 0.15 -8.54 -1.18
CA VAL A 30 0.44 -7.44 -2.08
C VAL A 30 -0.22 -6.20 -1.51
N VAL A 31 0.55 -5.15 -1.29
CA VAL A 31 0.02 -3.90 -0.77
C VAL A 31 0.26 -2.78 -1.77
N ASP A 32 -0.66 -1.82 -1.76
CA ASP A 32 -0.51 -0.58 -2.51
C ASP A 32 -0.04 0.49 -1.56
N CYS A 33 1.09 1.12 -1.90
CA CYS A 33 1.66 2.19 -1.09
C CYS A 33 1.63 3.46 -1.93
N GLY A 34 0.77 4.39 -1.56
CA GLY A 34 0.63 5.63 -2.31
C GLY A 34 1.82 6.55 -2.11
N GLU A 35 2.21 7.23 -3.17
CA GLU A 35 3.30 8.18 -3.08
C GLU A 35 3.02 9.29 -2.06
N LEU A 36 1.75 9.59 -1.85
CA LEU A 36 1.34 10.67 -0.95
C LEU A 36 0.89 10.15 0.40
N SER A 37 1.10 8.86 0.68
CA SER A 37 0.64 8.26 1.92
C SER A 37 1.53 8.56 3.11
N LEU A 38 2.72 9.09 2.87
CA LEU A 38 3.74 9.36 3.89
C LEU A 38 4.32 8.07 4.48
N VAL A 39 4.03 6.94 3.88
CA VAL A 39 4.60 5.66 4.27
C VAL A 39 5.82 5.41 3.40
N ILE A 40 6.94 5.05 4.02
CA ILE A 40 8.18 4.82 3.30
C ILE A 40 8.30 3.32 3.01
N PRO A 41 8.21 2.91 1.75
CA PRO A 41 8.15 1.48 1.40
C PRO A 41 9.34 0.69 1.91
N GLU A 42 10.54 1.26 1.88
CA GLU A 42 11.73 0.57 2.33
C GLU A 42 11.63 0.19 3.80
N TYR A 43 11.06 1.06 4.62
CA TYR A 43 10.90 0.76 6.03
C TYR A 43 9.87 -0.32 6.25
N VAL A 44 8.80 -0.30 5.47
CA VAL A 44 7.79 -1.35 5.55
C VAL A 44 8.42 -2.70 5.25
N LYS A 45 9.24 -2.76 4.20
CA LYS A 45 9.89 -4.00 3.82
C LYS A 45 10.88 -4.48 4.89
N GLU A 46 11.59 -3.56 5.53
CA GLU A 46 12.53 -3.93 6.57
C GLU A 46 11.86 -4.43 7.84
N LEU A 47 10.72 -3.83 8.17
CA LEU A 47 10.03 -4.16 9.42
C LEU A 47 9.14 -5.38 9.30
N TYR A 48 8.81 -5.76 8.08
CA TYR A 48 7.89 -6.86 7.87
C TYR A 48 8.37 -8.18 8.47
N PRO A 49 9.61 -8.65 8.15
CA PRO A 49 10.01 -9.96 8.65
C PRO A 49 9.97 -10.08 10.17
N PRO A 50 10.53 -9.14 10.94
CA PRO A 50 10.48 -9.31 12.40
C PRO A 50 9.08 -9.18 12.97
N VAL A 51 8.22 -8.38 12.38
CA VAL A 51 6.88 -8.20 12.92
C VAL A 51 6.01 -9.43 12.68
N VAL A 52 6.17 -10.10 11.54
CA VAL A 52 5.30 -11.22 11.22
C VAL A 52 5.87 -12.57 11.69
N LYS A 53 7.03 -12.56 12.29
CA LYS A 53 7.64 -13.79 12.75
C LYS A 53 6.72 -14.48 13.76
N GLY A 54 6.51 -15.78 13.55
CA GLY A 54 5.62 -16.56 14.41
C GLY A 54 4.16 -16.43 14.07
N SER A 55 3.83 -15.67 13.02
CA SER A 55 2.45 -15.47 12.64
C SER A 55 2.14 -16.21 11.35
N LEU A 56 0.89 -16.09 10.92
CA LEU A 56 0.44 -16.67 9.67
C LEU A 56 1.24 -16.15 8.48
N LEU A 57 1.79 -14.96 8.59
CA LEU A 57 2.53 -14.34 7.50
C LEU A 57 4.03 -14.58 7.54
N GLU A 58 4.49 -15.42 8.45
CA GLU A 58 5.94 -15.57 8.65
C GLU A 58 6.66 -15.94 7.36
N HIS A 59 6.05 -16.79 6.55
CA HIS A 59 6.67 -17.24 5.31
C HIS A 59 6.05 -16.64 4.08
N ALA A 60 5.18 -15.66 4.26
CA ALA A 60 4.52 -15.00 3.13
C ALA A 60 5.40 -13.88 2.62
N LYS A 61 5.49 -13.79 1.29
CA LYS A 61 6.23 -12.73 0.64
C LYS A 61 5.45 -11.44 0.72
N LEU A 62 6.12 -10.32 0.91
CA LEU A 62 5.48 -9.00 0.85
C LEU A 62 5.87 -8.32 -0.45
N THR A 63 4.88 -7.91 -1.21
CA THR A 63 5.09 -7.15 -2.43
C THR A 63 4.46 -5.77 -2.25
N VAL A 64 5.23 -4.73 -2.48
CA VAL A 64 4.77 -3.37 -2.33
C VAL A 64 4.71 -2.71 -3.70
N ASN A 65 3.50 -2.33 -4.11
CA ASN A 65 3.30 -1.58 -5.34
C ASN A 65 3.21 -0.11 -5.01
N ILE A 66 3.93 0.71 -5.75
CA ILE A 66 3.87 2.15 -5.54
C ILE A 66 2.75 2.71 -6.41
N VAL A 67 1.81 3.40 -5.78
CA VAL A 67 0.70 4.01 -6.50
C VAL A 67 1.02 5.49 -6.70
N PRO A 68 1.06 5.96 -7.94
CA PRO A 68 1.42 7.37 -8.20
C PRO A 68 0.45 8.33 -7.55
N GLY A 69 0.98 9.43 -7.06
CA GLY A 69 0.16 10.48 -6.48
C GLY A 69 -0.28 11.44 -7.57
N LEU A 70 -1.45 11.21 -8.12
CA LEU A 70 -1.97 12.03 -9.20
C LEU A 70 -3.01 13.02 -8.67
N ALA A 71 -3.04 14.19 -9.28
CA ALA A 71 -4.01 15.22 -8.92
C ALA A 71 -4.51 15.89 -10.17
N GLU A 72 -5.69 16.48 -10.04
CA GLU A 72 -6.27 17.30 -11.11
C GLU A 72 -6.21 18.74 -10.68
N CYS A 73 -5.64 19.59 -11.53
CA CYS A 73 -5.54 21.01 -11.24
C CYS A 73 -6.93 21.63 -11.24
N GLU A 74 -7.24 22.40 -10.19
CA GLU A 74 -8.55 23.01 -10.08
C GLU A 74 -8.70 24.21 -10.98
N ASP A 75 -7.60 24.74 -11.49
CA ASP A 75 -7.65 25.93 -12.33
C ASP A 75 -7.64 25.63 -13.82
N CYS A 76 -7.01 24.54 -14.24
CA CYS A 76 -6.93 24.25 -15.68
C CYS A 76 -7.27 22.80 -16.02
N ASP A 77 -7.63 21.99 -15.03
CA ASP A 77 -8.06 20.59 -15.22
C ASP A 77 -6.96 19.65 -15.70
N GLU A 78 -5.71 20.09 -15.69
CA GLU A 78 -4.60 19.21 -16.05
C GLU A 78 -4.39 18.16 -14.98
N ILE A 79 -4.15 16.92 -15.38
CA ILE A 79 -3.83 15.83 -14.43
C ILE A 79 -2.32 15.68 -14.42
N PHE A 80 -1.74 15.71 -13.21
CA PHE A 80 -0.30 15.68 -13.10
C PHE A 80 0.12 14.90 -11.85
N ASN A 81 1.40 14.48 -11.82
CA ASN A 81 1.95 13.79 -10.66
C ASN A 81 2.42 14.81 -9.64
N VAL A 82 1.87 14.74 -8.43
CA VAL A 82 2.11 15.72 -7.39
C VAL A 82 3.58 15.73 -6.94
N VAL A 83 4.16 14.54 -6.78
CA VAL A 83 5.53 14.45 -6.30
C VAL A 83 6.51 14.96 -7.36
N GLU A 84 6.29 14.55 -8.59
CA GLU A 84 7.17 14.93 -9.70
C GLU A 84 7.20 16.44 -9.90
N HIS A 85 6.06 17.10 -9.71
CA HIS A 85 5.95 18.54 -9.95
C HIS A 85 5.87 19.35 -8.67
N LYS A 86 6.21 18.73 -7.55
CA LYS A 86 6.28 19.39 -6.24
C LYS A 86 5.01 20.10 -5.86
N GLY A 87 3.89 19.58 -6.32
CA GLY A 87 2.57 20.11 -5.97
C GLY A 87 2.04 21.16 -6.90
N TYR A 88 2.83 21.61 -7.86
CA TYR A 88 2.42 22.68 -8.78
C TYR A 88 2.08 22.14 -10.15
N CYS A 89 0.98 22.63 -10.69
CA CYS A 89 0.54 22.18 -12.00
C CYS A 89 1.58 22.54 -13.06
N PRO A 90 2.04 21.58 -13.87
CA PRO A 90 3.05 21.87 -14.89
C PRO A 90 2.49 22.71 -16.03
N ASN A 91 1.16 22.78 -16.16
CA ASN A 91 0.55 23.54 -17.23
C ASN A 91 0.32 24.99 -16.87
N CYS A 92 -0.22 25.27 -15.67
CA CYS A 92 -0.56 26.65 -15.31
C CYS A 92 0.13 27.15 -14.05
N GLY A 93 0.85 26.29 -13.33
CA GLY A 93 1.58 26.72 -12.16
C GLY A 93 0.76 26.84 -10.88
N SER A 94 -0.51 26.50 -10.93
CA SER A 94 -1.38 26.60 -9.76
C SER A 94 -1.06 25.51 -8.75
N PHE A 95 -1.27 25.81 -7.47
CA PHE A 95 -1.12 24.82 -6.41
C PHE A 95 -2.45 24.20 -6.03
N SER A 96 -3.57 24.77 -6.48
CA SER A 96 -4.90 24.27 -6.15
C SER A 96 -5.19 23.00 -6.93
N LYS A 97 -5.52 21.92 -6.21
CA LYS A 97 -5.70 20.64 -6.88
C LYS A 97 -6.58 19.72 -6.06
N THR A 98 -7.11 18.72 -6.72
CA THR A 98 -7.84 17.64 -6.10
C THR A 98 -7.03 16.36 -6.31
N VAL A 99 -6.62 15.72 -5.21
CA VAL A 99 -5.81 14.51 -5.32
C VAL A 99 -6.70 13.36 -5.74
N LEU A 100 -6.30 12.65 -6.78
CA LEU A 100 -7.08 11.56 -7.36
C LEU A 100 -6.61 10.19 -6.90
N SER A 101 -5.33 10.02 -6.60
CA SER A 101 -4.78 8.73 -6.23
C SER A 101 -3.51 8.89 -5.42
N GLY A 102 -3.10 7.78 -4.79
CA GLY A 102 -1.80 7.73 -4.13
C GLY A 102 -1.78 8.22 -2.70
N LYS A 103 -2.92 8.40 -2.06
CA LYS A 103 -2.96 8.88 -0.68
C LYS A 103 -2.94 7.79 0.37
N GLU A 104 -3.17 6.54 -0.01
CA GLU A 104 -3.44 5.49 0.95
C GLU A 104 -2.44 4.36 0.88
N PHE A 105 -2.34 3.65 2.00
CA PHE A 105 -1.61 2.39 2.09
C PHE A 105 -2.67 1.32 2.38
N SER A 106 -2.77 0.32 1.49
CA SER A 106 -3.83 -0.66 1.66
C SER A 106 -3.40 -2.01 1.12
N VAL A 107 -4.07 -3.07 1.59
CA VAL A 107 -3.86 -4.40 1.08
C VAL A 107 -4.60 -4.52 -0.24
N ARG A 108 -3.86 -4.89 -1.28
CA ARG A 108 -4.44 -5.05 -2.60
C ARG A 108 -4.86 -6.49 -2.85
N GLU A 109 -4.05 -7.43 -2.40
CA GLU A 109 -4.26 -8.81 -2.78
C GLU A 109 -3.58 -9.73 -1.79
N ILE A 110 -4.21 -10.87 -1.52
CA ILE A 110 -3.63 -11.91 -0.70
C ILE A 110 -3.57 -13.15 -1.59
N VAL A 111 -2.35 -13.69 -1.76
CA VAL A 111 -2.17 -14.88 -2.59
C VAL A 111 -2.06 -16.08 -1.69
N VAL A 112 -2.94 -17.04 -1.89
CA VAL A 112 -2.94 -18.27 -1.10
C VAL A 112 -2.50 -19.41 -1.98
N PRO A 113 -2.09 -20.55 -1.39
CA PRO A 113 -1.71 -21.70 -2.20
C PRO A 113 -2.89 -22.15 -3.02
N GLU A 114 -2.59 -22.57 -4.22
CA GLU A 114 -3.63 -23.12 -5.04
C GLU A 114 -4.13 -24.39 -4.38
N ASN A 115 -5.40 -24.43 -4.13
CA ASN A 115 -5.95 -25.57 -3.46
C ASN A 115 -6.64 -26.43 -4.48
N SER A 116 -5.97 -27.47 -4.85
CA SER A 116 -6.49 -28.30 -5.88
C SER A 116 -7.64 -29.14 -5.41
N SER A 117 -7.93 -29.06 -4.17
CA SER A 117 -9.02 -29.89 -3.71
C SER A 117 -10.34 -29.41 -4.24
N GLU A 118 -10.29 -28.33 -4.70
CA GLU A 118 -11.42 -27.90 -5.12
C GLU A 118 -11.83 -28.41 -6.04
#